data_2147aa7c9eeaecf976ed00f669f0162d
#
_entry.id   2147aa7c9eeaecf976ed00f669f0162d
#
_cell.length_a   1.000
_cell.length_b   1.000
_cell.length_c   1.000
_cell.angle_alpha   90.00
_cell.angle_beta   90.00
_cell.angle_gamma   90.00
#
_symmetry.space_group_name_H-M   'P 1'
#
loop_
_entity.id
_entity.type
_entity.pdbx_description
1 polymer ?
#
loop_
_entity_poly.entity_id
_entity_poly.type
_entity_poly.pdbx_seq_one_letter_code
_entity_poly.pdbx_strand_id
1 'polypeptide(L)'
;MQKLMKTLLAGACATGLLLGSVAAHADEIRERTLRFAFQNVKEHPQGQGAQKFADLLSDKSGGKIKVRLFPGGTLGGDVQTVSALQGGTLDITVLNSGILAAQAADFAMLDFPFLFNNAEEAHAVIDGPVGQKLAAQLDSKGLVGLGYWDLGFRNLTNSKHPVAKLEDMQGLKIRVIQSPIYLETFTALGANPVPMAFPEVYTGLEQHTIDGQENPFTVIEGNKFYEVQKYLSVTGHIFNPQSLIISQKTWNRLNDDEKALVRAAAAEAQTFQREVTAASMDKAKATLAGAMTVNEITPAEKDRFRERVQPVIDKFAKSLDGDLVKMMYAEIAKVRAGQ
;
A
#
# COMPACT_ATOMS: atom_id res chain seq x y z
N MET A 1 93.77 38.21 -17.49
CA MET A 1 93.13 39.11 -16.46
C MET A 1 91.61 38.73 -16.43
N GLN A 2 91.17 38.10 -15.34
CA GLN A 2 89.94 38.42 -14.61
C GLN A 2 88.66 38.34 -15.40
N LYS A 3 87.58 37.74 -14.94
CA LYS A 3 87.13 37.26 -13.64
C LYS A 3 86.02 36.27 -13.84
N LEU A 4 86.00 35.23 -13.04
CA LEU A 4 84.85 34.49 -12.52
C LEU A 4 83.53 35.26 -12.52
N MET A 5 82.50 34.60 -12.95
CA MET A 5 81.19 34.77 -12.28
C MET A 5 80.40 33.48 -12.36
N LYS A 6 80.07 32.98 -11.19
CA LYS A 6 79.26 31.79 -10.95
C LYS A 6 77.78 32.12 -11.20
N THR A 7 77.10 31.31 -11.88
CA THR A 7 75.64 31.38 -11.92
C THR A 7 75.07 30.07 -11.38
N LEU A 8 74.36 30.16 -10.27
CA LEU A 8 73.58 29.09 -9.64
C LEU A 8 72.35 28.80 -10.49
N LEU A 9 72.20 27.54 -10.92
CA LEU A 9 70.93 27.02 -11.41
C LEU A 9 70.08 26.61 -10.19
N ALA A 10 69.00 27.34 -9.91
CA ALA A 10 67.95 26.94 -9.02
C ALA A 10 66.99 26.00 -9.77
N GLY A 11 66.99 24.73 -9.41
CA GLY A 11 66.04 23.77 -9.89
C GLY A 11 64.68 23.97 -9.21
N ALA A 12 63.69 24.38 -9.97
CA ALA A 12 62.29 24.38 -9.53
C ALA A 12 61.67 23.03 -9.81
N CYS A 13 61.54 22.19 -8.79
CA CYS A 13 60.68 21.01 -8.84
C CYS A 13 59.19 21.44 -8.87
N ALA A 14 58.61 21.46 -10.06
CA ALA A 14 57.17 21.55 -10.23
C ALA A 14 56.52 20.19 -9.94
N THR A 15 56.13 19.95 -8.72
CA THR A 15 55.24 18.85 -8.34
C THR A 15 53.84 19.17 -8.84
N GLY A 16 53.51 18.65 -10.04
CA GLY A 16 52.15 18.67 -10.58
C GLY A 16 51.27 17.76 -9.74
N LEU A 17 50.47 18.32 -8.88
CA LEU A 17 49.31 17.62 -8.28
C LEU A 17 48.30 17.34 -9.40
N LEU A 18 48.33 16.12 -9.94
CA LEU A 18 47.22 15.53 -10.70
C LEU A 18 46.07 15.34 -9.70
N LEU A 19 45.23 16.35 -9.54
CA LEU A 19 43.89 16.22 -9.02
C LEU A 19 43.11 15.44 -10.07
N GLY A 20 43.15 14.10 -9.95
CA GLY A 20 42.25 13.22 -10.66
C GLY A 20 40.84 13.56 -10.21
N SER A 21 40.13 14.38 -10.97
CA SER A 21 38.68 14.51 -10.89
C SER A 21 38.11 13.11 -11.14
N VAL A 22 37.72 12.41 -10.07
CA VAL A 22 36.81 11.28 -10.19
C VAL A 22 35.49 11.90 -10.66
N ALA A 23 35.34 12.02 -11.98
CA ALA A 23 34.04 12.27 -12.58
C ALA A 23 33.20 11.06 -12.19
N ALA A 24 32.30 11.26 -11.21
CA ALA A 24 31.24 10.31 -10.99
C ALA A 24 30.51 10.18 -12.34
N HIS A 25 30.72 9.08 -13.04
CA HIS A 25 29.97 8.77 -14.24
C HIS A 25 28.55 8.49 -13.74
N ALA A 26 27.66 9.49 -13.91
CA ALA A 26 26.23 9.22 -13.82
C ALA A 26 25.90 8.18 -14.89
N ASP A 27 25.32 7.07 -14.48
CA ASP A 27 24.90 6.04 -15.41
C ASP A 27 23.85 6.61 -16.38
N GLU A 28 23.96 6.27 -17.65
CA GLU A 28 22.98 6.75 -18.63
C GLU A 28 21.60 6.19 -18.36
N ILE A 29 20.61 7.07 -18.16
CA ILE A 29 19.21 6.68 -18.05
C ILE A 29 18.75 6.12 -19.40
N ARG A 30 18.27 4.88 -19.40
CA ARG A 30 17.84 4.17 -20.60
C ARG A 30 16.37 4.36 -20.89
N GLU A 31 15.97 4.29 -22.15
CA GLU A 31 14.56 4.25 -22.52
C GLU A 31 13.88 2.99 -21.98
N ARG A 32 12.77 3.16 -21.24
CA ARG A 32 12.01 2.06 -20.66
C ARG A 32 10.53 2.37 -20.68
N THR A 33 9.73 1.32 -20.77
CA THR A 33 8.28 1.39 -20.50
C THR A 33 7.96 0.36 -19.43
N LEU A 34 7.53 0.85 -18.26
CA LEU A 34 7.11 0.02 -17.13
C LEU A 34 5.59 -0.12 -17.14
N ARG A 35 5.07 -1.30 -16.78
CA ARG A 35 3.65 -1.60 -16.66
C ARG A 35 3.26 -1.53 -15.19
N PHE A 36 2.24 -0.73 -14.88
CA PHE A 36 1.74 -0.54 -13.52
C PHE A 36 0.25 -0.88 -13.46
N ALA A 37 -0.10 -1.97 -12.76
CA ALA A 37 -1.47 -2.43 -12.60
C ALA A 37 -2.01 -2.16 -11.19
N PHE A 38 -3.31 -1.86 -11.07
CA PHE A 38 -3.99 -1.64 -9.80
C PHE A 38 -5.50 -1.90 -9.94
N GLN A 39 -6.17 -2.08 -8.77
CA GLN A 39 -7.54 -2.59 -8.73
C GLN A 39 -8.62 -1.53 -8.95
N ASN A 40 -8.41 -0.30 -8.48
CA ASN A 40 -9.41 0.75 -8.58
C ASN A 40 -9.39 1.45 -9.95
N VAL A 41 -10.45 2.19 -10.23
CA VAL A 41 -10.57 3.02 -11.45
C VAL A 41 -9.53 4.16 -11.44
N LYS A 42 -9.29 4.75 -12.60
CA LYS A 42 -8.27 5.80 -12.77
C LYS A 42 -8.56 7.05 -11.93
N GLU A 43 -9.83 7.37 -11.74
CA GLU A 43 -10.30 8.55 -11.00
C GLU A 43 -10.19 8.40 -9.47
N HIS A 44 -10.09 7.16 -8.97
CA HIS A 44 -9.87 6.87 -7.56
C HIS A 44 -8.50 7.41 -7.09
N PRO A 45 -8.32 7.81 -5.80
CA PRO A 45 -7.02 8.25 -5.27
C PRO A 45 -5.85 7.33 -5.57
N GLN A 46 -6.06 6.00 -5.62
CA GLN A 46 -5.07 5.03 -6.05
C GLN A 46 -4.62 5.26 -7.50
N GLY A 47 -5.58 5.51 -8.42
CA GLY A 47 -5.29 5.79 -9.82
C GLY A 47 -4.62 7.15 -10.02
N GLN A 48 -5.03 8.16 -9.23
CA GLN A 48 -4.38 9.48 -9.24
C GLN A 48 -2.94 9.39 -8.74
N GLY A 49 -2.67 8.63 -7.67
CA GLY A 49 -1.32 8.36 -7.19
C GLY A 49 -0.45 7.63 -8.22
N ALA A 50 -1.03 6.64 -8.93
CA ALA A 50 -0.34 5.93 -10.01
C ALA A 50 0.00 6.86 -11.19
N GLN A 51 -0.90 7.77 -11.55
CA GLN A 51 -0.62 8.79 -12.57
C GLN A 51 0.48 9.75 -12.10
N LYS A 52 0.41 10.23 -10.85
CA LYS A 52 1.45 11.09 -10.26
C LYS A 52 2.82 10.42 -10.27
N PHE A 53 2.90 9.14 -9.91
CA PHE A 53 4.13 8.36 -9.99
C PHE A 53 4.66 8.28 -11.42
N ALA A 54 3.78 8.03 -12.40
CA ALA A 54 4.14 7.96 -13.80
C ALA A 54 4.70 9.29 -14.33
N ASP A 55 4.04 10.40 -14.00
CA ASP A 55 4.45 11.74 -14.43
C ASP A 55 5.80 12.11 -13.80
N LEU A 56 5.95 11.92 -12.49
CA LEU A 56 7.20 12.20 -11.77
C LEU A 56 8.36 11.39 -12.32
N LEU A 57 8.16 10.11 -12.62
CA LEU A 57 9.23 9.26 -13.15
C LEU A 57 9.61 9.66 -14.58
N SER A 58 8.62 10.02 -15.40
CA SER A 58 8.86 10.57 -16.73
C SER A 58 9.67 11.88 -16.66
N ASP A 59 9.21 12.84 -15.83
CA ASP A 59 9.86 14.15 -15.72
C ASP A 59 11.31 14.02 -15.20
N LYS A 60 11.50 13.26 -14.11
CA LYS A 60 12.82 13.03 -13.49
C LYS A 60 13.80 12.30 -14.43
N SER A 61 13.30 11.46 -15.33
CA SER A 61 14.11 10.72 -16.32
C SER A 61 14.30 11.46 -17.65
N GLY A 62 13.79 12.69 -17.79
CA GLY A 62 13.78 13.43 -19.05
C GLY A 62 12.97 12.72 -20.14
N GLY A 63 11.88 12.07 -19.78
CA GLY A 63 10.98 11.34 -20.68
C GLY A 63 11.44 9.94 -21.08
N LYS A 64 12.59 9.49 -20.57
CA LYS A 64 13.19 8.18 -20.95
C LYS A 64 12.47 7.01 -20.27
N ILE A 65 12.00 7.15 -19.02
CA ILE A 65 11.26 6.10 -18.34
C ILE A 65 9.77 6.46 -18.31
N LYS A 66 8.97 5.71 -19.05
CA LYS A 66 7.52 5.87 -19.15
C LYS A 66 6.82 4.78 -18.34
N VAL A 67 5.65 5.11 -17.78
CA VAL A 67 4.82 4.15 -17.05
C VAL A 67 3.47 4.03 -17.75
N ARG A 68 3.12 2.81 -18.15
CA ARG A 68 1.80 2.49 -18.69
C ARG A 68 0.91 1.97 -17.59
N LEU A 69 -0.22 2.64 -17.34
CA LEU A 69 -1.18 2.31 -16.30
C LEU A 69 -2.21 1.30 -16.79
N PHE A 70 -2.57 0.35 -15.91
CA PHE A 70 -3.59 -0.67 -16.12
C PHE A 70 -4.56 -0.66 -14.91
N PRO A 71 -5.54 0.27 -14.89
CA PRO A 71 -6.52 0.40 -13.81
C PRO A 71 -7.60 -0.68 -13.86
N GLY A 72 -8.42 -0.74 -12.79
CA GLY A 72 -9.65 -1.53 -12.75
C GLY A 72 -9.44 -3.03 -12.74
N GLY A 73 -8.29 -3.53 -12.29
CA GLY A 73 -7.98 -4.95 -12.25
C GLY A 73 -7.90 -5.63 -13.62
N THR A 74 -7.68 -4.87 -14.70
CA THR A 74 -7.63 -5.36 -16.09
C THR A 74 -6.52 -6.39 -16.34
N LEU A 75 -5.52 -6.46 -15.48
CA LEU A 75 -4.46 -7.49 -15.53
C LEU A 75 -4.61 -8.55 -14.42
N GLY A 76 -5.81 -8.71 -13.87
CA GLY A 76 -6.13 -9.65 -12.81
C GLY A 76 -6.22 -8.99 -11.42
N GLY A 77 -6.65 -9.78 -10.42
CA GLY A 77 -6.73 -9.36 -9.02
C GLY A 77 -5.35 -9.29 -8.36
N ASP A 78 -5.32 -8.92 -7.07
CA ASP A 78 -4.08 -8.68 -6.32
C ASP A 78 -3.14 -9.90 -6.32
N VAL A 79 -3.67 -11.10 -6.10
CA VAL A 79 -2.87 -12.34 -6.10
C VAL A 79 -2.23 -12.59 -7.47
N GLN A 80 -2.98 -12.37 -8.56
CA GLN A 80 -2.49 -12.53 -9.93
C GLN A 80 -1.41 -11.48 -10.24
N THR A 81 -1.57 -10.22 -9.80
CA THR A 81 -0.57 -9.16 -10.02
C THR A 81 0.73 -9.44 -9.26
N VAL A 82 0.69 -9.98 -8.04
CA VAL A 82 1.88 -10.44 -7.31
C VAL A 82 2.61 -11.54 -8.11
N SER A 83 1.89 -12.55 -8.57
CA SER A 83 2.46 -13.64 -9.38
C SER A 83 3.06 -13.10 -10.70
N ALA A 84 2.41 -12.12 -11.33
CA ALA A 84 2.91 -11.48 -12.56
C ALA A 84 4.20 -10.69 -12.33
N LEU A 85 4.34 -10.01 -11.17
CA LEU A 85 5.59 -9.34 -10.76
C LEU A 85 6.72 -10.36 -10.56
N GLN A 86 6.47 -11.44 -9.82
CA GLN A 86 7.45 -12.51 -9.59
C GLN A 86 7.87 -13.18 -10.92
N GLY A 87 6.92 -13.36 -11.82
CA GLY A 87 7.16 -13.84 -13.19
C GLY A 87 7.91 -12.84 -14.07
N GLY A 88 7.87 -11.53 -13.76
CA GLY A 88 8.45 -10.44 -14.56
C GLY A 88 7.59 -10.07 -15.77
N THR A 89 6.32 -10.48 -15.81
CA THR A 89 5.35 -10.10 -16.85
C THR A 89 4.62 -8.79 -16.52
N LEU A 90 4.69 -8.32 -15.28
CA LEU A 90 4.28 -7.01 -14.79
C LEU A 90 5.46 -6.37 -14.08
N ASP A 91 5.54 -5.04 -14.09
CA ASP A 91 6.68 -4.32 -13.51
C ASP A 91 6.32 -3.78 -12.11
N ILE A 92 5.17 -3.13 -11.95
CA ILE A 92 4.75 -2.45 -10.72
C ILE A 92 3.29 -2.76 -10.41
N THR A 93 2.97 -2.90 -9.13
CA THR A 93 1.59 -2.90 -8.63
C THR A 93 1.49 -2.16 -7.29
N VAL A 94 0.28 -1.72 -6.95
CA VAL A 94 -0.10 -1.27 -5.61
C VAL A 94 -1.33 -2.06 -5.19
N LEU A 95 -1.26 -2.67 -4.01
CA LEU A 95 -2.26 -3.63 -3.54
C LEU A 95 -2.38 -3.60 -2.01
N ASN A 96 -3.44 -4.19 -1.47
CA ASN A 96 -3.58 -4.39 -0.03
C ASN A 96 -2.34 -5.09 0.54
N SER A 97 -1.72 -4.48 1.56
CA SER A 97 -0.47 -4.98 2.14
C SER A 97 -0.61 -6.40 2.70
N GLY A 98 -1.76 -6.75 3.29
CA GLY A 98 -1.98 -8.07 3.87
C GLY A 98 -2.05 -9.21 2.84
N ILE A 99 -2.28 -8.94 1.56
CA ILE A 99 -2.14 -9.94 0.49
C ILE A 99 -0.71 -10.50 0.44
N LEU A 100 0.28 -9.67 0.79
CA LEU A 100 1.68 -10.08 0.82
C LEU A 100 2.01 -11.06 1.96
N ALA A 101 1.08 -11.31 2.89
CA ALA A 101 1.25 -12.32 3.93
C ALA A 101 1.45 -13.74 3.35
N ALA A 102 0.95 -14.01 2.14
CA ALA A 102 1.24 -15.25 1.42
C ALA A 102 2.72 -15.38 1.01
N GLN A 103 3.44 -14.28 0.92
CA GLN A 103 4.87 -14.22 0.58
C GLN A 103 5.75 -14.08 1.84
N ALA A 104 5.32 -13.24 2.78
CA ALA A 104 5.99 -12.94 4.04
C ALA A 104 4.92 -12.79 5.12
N ALA A 105 4.81 -13.77 6.01
CA ALA A 105 3.70 -13.93 6.96
C ALA A 105 3.45 -12.67 7.81
N ASP A 106 4.51 -11.93 8.15
CA ASP A 106 4.43 -10.75 9.03
C ASP A 106 3.59 -9.61 8.44
N PHE A 107 3.37 -9.57 7.12
CA PHE A 107 2.44 -8.58 6.54
C PHE A 107 1.01 -8.71 7.07
N ALA A 108 0.62 -9.88 7.60
CA ALA A 108 -0.71 -10.08 8.19
C ALA A 108 -0.98 -9.14 9.38
N MET A 109 0.07 -8.67 10.09
CA MET A 109 -0.12 -7.76 11.24
C MET A 109 -0.75 -6.42 10.84
N LEU A 110 -0.56 -5.97 9.59
CA LEU A 110 -1.13 -4.71 9.09
C LEU A 110 -2.65 -4.78 8.89
N ASP A 111 -3.22 -5.98 8.85
CA ASP A 111 -4.66 -6.24 8.73
C ASP A 111 -5.30 -6.66 10.06
N PHE A 112 -4.61 -6.50 11.20
CA PHE A 112 -5.23 -6.77 12.51
C PHE A 112 -6.45 -5.88 12.71
N PRO A 113 -7.63 -6.46 12.98
CA PRO A 113 -8.84 -5.67 13.12
C PRO A 113 -8.75 -4.74 14.32
N PHE A 114 -9.26 -3.51 14.14
CA PHE A 114 -9.28 -2.45 15.15
C PHE A 114 -7.90 -2.06 15.72
N LEU A 115 -6.82 -2.35 15.01
CA LEU A 115 -5.45 -2.07 15.42
C LEU A 115 -5.19 -0.56 15.53
N PHE A 116 -5.55 0.19 14.48
CA PHE A 116 -5.33 1.62 14.38
C PHE A 116 -6.61 2.41 14.69
N ASN A 117 -6.48 3.53 15.39
CA ASN A 117 -7.58 4.46 15.65
C ASN A 117 -7.68 5.55 14.57
N ASN A 118 -6.57 5.87 13.92
CA ASN A 118 -6.45 6.89 12.88
C ASN A 118 -5.31 6.56 11.91
N ALA A 119 -5.19 7.35 10.84
CA ALA A 119 -4.14 7.15 9.83
C ALA A 119 -2.74 7.46 10.36
N GLU A 120 -2.60 8.37 11.33
CA GLU A 120 -1.32 8.73 11.93
C GLU A 120 -0.66 7.54 12.64
N GLU A 121 -1.44 6.76 13.41
CA GLU A 121 -0.97 5.52 14.01
C GLU A 121 -0.48 4.51 12.96
N ALA A 122 -1.21 4.40 11.85
CA ALA A 122 -0.82 3.51 10.75
C ALA A 122 0.46 3.99 10.06
N HIS A 123 0.57 5.30 9.78
CA HIS A 123 1.76 5.89 9.16
C HIS A 123 3.00 5.73 10.03
N ALA A 124 2.91 5.90 11.34
CA ALA A 124 4.04 5.69 12.25
C ALA A 124 4.59 4.25 12.15
N VAL A 125 3.71 3.27 11.96
CA VAL A 125 4.11 1.87 11.79
C VAL A 125 4.72 1.61 10.42
N ILE A 126 4.01 1.98 9.33
CA ILE A 126 4.40 1.59 7.97
C ILE A 126 5.54 2.43 7.38
N ASP A 127 5.73 3.67 7.82
CA ASP A 127 6.86 4.51 7.40
C ASP A 127 8.08 4.34 8.29
N GLY A 128 7.89 3.78 9.48
CA GLY A 128 8.91 3.54 10.48
C GLY A 128 9.68 2.21 10.28
N PRO A 129 10.41 1.79 11.33
CA PRO A 129 11.22 0.58 11.29
C PRO A 129 10.44 -0.70 10.97
N VAL A 130 9.15 -0.76 11.35
CA VAL A 130 8.29 -1.92 11.08
C VAL A 130 8.07 -2.06 9.57
N GLY A 131 7.62 -0.99 8.90
CA GLY A 131 7.39 -1.02 7.46
C GLY A 131 8.66 -1.30 6.66
N GLN A 132 9.82 -0.78 7.11
CA GLN A 132 11.12 -1.08 6.49
C GLN A 132 11.48 -2.56 6.60
N LYS A 133 11.29 -3.17 7.78
CA LYS A 133 11.55 -4.60 7.98
C LYS A 133 10.60 -5.48 7.18
N LEU A 134 9.31 -5.10 7.09
CA LEU A 134 8.35 -5.80 6.23
C LEU A 134 8.76 -5.72 4.75
N ALA A 135 9.11 -4.53 4.26
CA ALA A 135 9.56 -4.35 2.88
C ALA A 135 10.81 -5.20 2.55
N ALA A 136 11.78 -5.27 3.48
CA ALA A 136 12.99 -6.07 3.31
C ALA A 136 12.71 -7.58 3.17
N GLN A 137 11.64 -8.10 3.77
CA GLN A 137 11.26 -9.51 3.63
C GLN A 137 10.86 -9.89 2.20
N LEU A 138 10.45 -8.90 1.39
CA LEU A 138 10.00 -9.11 0.01
C LEU A 138 11.16 -9.41 -0.95
N ASP A 139 12.38 -8.97 -0.65
CA ASP A 139 13.55 -9.14 -1.54
C ASP A 139 13.80 -10.61 -1.87
N SER A 140 13.70 -11.50 -0.89
CA SER A 140 13.84 -12.95 -1.10
C SER A 140 12.66 -13.60 -1.83
N LYS A 141 11.57 -12.83 -2.07
CA LYS A 141 10.33 -13.29 -2.70
C LYS A 141 10.17 -12.79 -4.14
N GLY A 142 11.23 -12.20 -4.70
CA GLY A 142 11.22 -11.67 -6.07
C GLY A 142 10.47 -10.34 -6.23
N LEU A 143 10.32 -9.59 -5.14
CA LEU A 143 9.61 -8.32 -5.05
C LEU A 143 10.48 -7.28 -4.33
N VAL A 144 10.29 -6.01 -4.65
CA VAL A 144 10.95 -4.89 -3.94
C VAL A 144 9.89 -3.90 -3.49
N GLY A 145 9.88 -3.56 -2.19
CA GLY A 145 9.01 -2.54 -1.63
C GLY A 145 9.49 -1.14 -2.01
N LEU A 146 8.55 -0.29 -2.46
CA LEU A 146 8.82 1.11 -2.82
C LEU A 146 8.17 2.12 -1.86
N GLY A 147 7.21 1.69 -1.03
CA GLY A 147 6.50 2.53 -0.07
C GLY A 147 5.09 2.04 0.20
N TYR A 148 4.34 2.85 0.98
CA TYR A 148 2.99 2.51 1.40
C TYR A 148 2.02 3.65 1.11
N TRP A 149 0.92 3.35 0.45
CA TRP A 149 -0.19 4.25 0.17
C TRP A 149 -1.36 3.98 1.12
N ASP A 150 -2.33 4.89 1.15
CA ASP A 150 -3.55 4.74 1.92
C ASP A 150 -4.72 4.33 1.03
N LEU A 151 -5.51 3.37 1.51
CA LEU A 151 -6.85 3.16 1.02
C LEU A 151 -7.88 3.72 2.02
N GLY A 152 -7.58 3.65 3.31
CA GLY A 152 -8.37 4.18 4.40
C GLY A 152 -9.04 3.11 5.25
N PHE A 153 -9.90 3.53 6.19
CA PHE A 153 -10.66 2.63 7.04
C PHE A 153 -11.79 1.95 6.29
N ARG A 154 -11.88 0.65 6.45
CA ARG A 154 -12.85 -0.22 5.81
C ARG A 154 -14.17 -0.25 6.58
N ASN A 155 -15.27 -0.21 5.84
CA ASN A 155 -16.63 -0.19 6.34
C ASN A 155 -17.46 -1.26 5.62
N LEU A 156 -18.49 -1.76 6.27
CA LEU A 156 -19.33 -2.84 5.76
C LEU A 156 -20.48 -2.31 4.91
N THR A 157 -20.69 -2.88 3.72
CA THR A 157 -21.96 -2.72 3.00
C THR A 157 -22.67 -4.05 2.85
N ASN A 158 -24.00 -4.04 2.80
CA ASN A 158 -24.79 -5.21 2.45
C ASN A 158 -26.16 -4.82 1.88
N SER A 159 -26.87 -5.78 1.28
CA SER A 159 -28.18 -5.60 0.66
C SER A 159 -29.36 -6.01 1.59
N LYS A 160 -29.10 -6.59 2.78
CA LYS A 160 -30.11 -7.21 3.63
C LYS A 160 -30.68 -6.27 4.68
N HIS A 161 -29.83 -5.74 5.56
CA HIS A 161 -30.22 -4.90 6.71
C HIS A 161 -29.03 -4.09 7.24
N PRO A 162 -29.27 -3.00 8.00
CA PRO A 162 -28.19 -2.31 8.71
C PRO A 162 -27.51 -3.26 9.71
N VAL A 163 -26.19 -3.10 9.87
CA VAL A 163 -25.43 -3.73 10.94
C VAL A 163 -25.16 -2.68 12.01
N ALA A 164 -25.94 -2.69 13.06
CA ALA A 164 -25.81 -1.76 14.18
C ALA A 164 -25.19 -2.40 15.43
N LYS A 165 -25.24 -3.72 15.52
CA LYS A 165 -24.73 -4.53 16.64
C LYS A 165 -24.12 -5.83 16.13
N LEU A 166 -23.34 -6.50 16.99
CA LEU A 166 -22.60 -7.71 16.64
C LEU A 166 -23.50 -8.82 16.08
N GLU A 167 -24.71 -9.01 16.66
CA GLU A 167 -25.65 -10.04 16.23
C GLU A 167 -26.16 -9.86 14.79
N ASP A 168 -26.14 -8.63 14.28
CA ASP A 168 -26.55 -8.32 12.90
C ASP A 168 -25.57 -8.85 11.85
N MET A 169 -24.36 -9.28 12.26
CA MET A 169 -23.41 -9.94 11.37
C MET A 169 -23.79 -11.39 11.06
N GLN A 170 -24.66 -11.99 11.88
CA GLN A 170 -24.93 -13.42 11.83
C GLN A 170 -25.43 -13.89 10.46
N GLY A 171 -24.68 -14.78 9.84
CA GLY A 171 -25.06 -15.45 8.59
C GLY A 171 -24.92 -14.62 7.31
N LEU A 172 -24.55 -13.32 7.38
CA LEU A 172 -24.31 -12.52 6.19
C LEU A 172 -23.19 -13.10 5.36
N LYS A 173 -23.41 -13.32 4.08
CA LYS A 173 -22.36 -13.70 3.12
C LYS A 173 -21.58 -12.47 2.71
N ILE A 174 -20.46 -12.23 3.37
CA ILE A 174 -19.62 -11.06 3.15
C ILE A 174 -18.41 -11.44 2.30
N ARG A 175 -18.27 -10.80 1.14
CA ARG A 175 -17.01 -10.89 0.39
C ARG A 175 -15.90 -10.25 1.22
N VAL A 176 -14.78 -10.95 1.31
CA VAL A 176 -13.57 -10.47 1.96
C VAL A 176 -12.37 -10.59 1.02
N ILE A 177 -11.29 -9.89 1.36
CA ILE A 177 -10.00 -10.03 0.69
C ILE A 177 -9.50 -11.48 0.84
N GLN A 178 -8.77 -11.97 -0.16
CA GLN A 178 -8.18 -13.32 -0.19
C GLN A 178 -7.01 -13.43 0.80
N SER A 179 -7.29 -13.24 2.08
CA SER A 179 -6.35 -13.29 3.18
C SER A 179 -6.95 -14.06 4.36
N PRO A 180 -6.19 -14.98 4.99
CA PRO A 180 -6.69 -15.80 6.11
C PRO A 180 -7.21 -14.97 7.29
N ILE A 181 -6.58 -13.84 7.61
CA ILE A 181 -7.00 -13.02 8.74
C ILE A 181 -8.38 -12.38 8.51
N TYR A 182 -8.70 -11.98 7.28
CA TYR A 182 -10.05 -11.50 6.94
C TYR A 182 -11.10 -12.61 7.10
N LEU A 183 -10.79 -13.81 6.59
CA LEU A 183 -11.67 -14.98 6.75
C LEU A 183 -11.96 -15.25 8.23
N GLU A 184 -10.94 -15.33 9.06
CA GLU A 184 -11.10 -15.63 10.48
C GLU A 184 -11.78 -14.50 11.24
N THR A 185 -11.47 -13.24 10.92
CA THR A 185 -12.12 -12.07 11.51
C THR A 185 -13.62 -12.08 11.26
N PHE A 186 -14.05 -12.23 10.02
CA PHE A 186 -15.48 -12.21 9.69
C PHE A 186 -16.21 -13.46 10.16
N THR A 187 -15.53 -14.62 10.20
CA THR A 187 -16.06 -15.83 10.86
C THR A 187 -16.29 -15.61 12.35
N ALA A 188 -15.32 -15.03 13.05
CA ALA A 188 -15.45 -14.71 14.47
C ALA A 188 -16.60 -13.73 14.75
N LEU A 189 -16.85 -12.79 13.85
CA LEU A 189 -17.98 -11.86 13.91
C LEU A 189 -19.34 -12.53 13.63
N GLY A 190 -19.37 -13.79 13.18
CA GLY A 190 -20.61 -14.54 12.91
C GLY A 190 -21.07 -14.49 11.44
N ALA A 191 -20.33 -13.82 10.58
CA ALA A 191 -20.62 -13.79 9.15
C ALA A 191 -20.15 -15.09 8.45
N ASN A 192 -20.58 -15.25 7.20
CA ASN A 192 -20.09 -16.26 6.26
C ASN A 192 -19.15 -15.58 5.24
N PRO A 193 -17.85 -15.46 5.53
CA PRO A 193 -16.91 -14.77 4.64
C PRO A 193 -16.64 -15.57 3.37
N VAL A 194 -16.67 -14.88 2.23
CA VAL A 194 -16.39 -15.42 0.90
C VAL A 194 -15.14 -14.73 0.33
N PRO A 195 -13.97 -15.39 0.30
CA PRO A 195 -12.78 -14.80 -0.30
C PRO A 195 -12.96 -14.73 -1.82
N MET A 196 -12.79 -13.52 -2.38
CA MET A 196 -13.02 -13.27 -3.80
C MET A 196 -12.10 -12.16 -4.31
N ALA A 197 -11.59 -12.31 -5.55
CA ALA A 197 -10.79 -11.27 -6.19
C ALA A 197 -11.61 -9.99 -6.41
N PHE A 198 -10.97 -8.82 -6.30
CA PHE A 198 -11.68 -7.53 -6.33
C PHE A 198 -12.48 -7.30 -7.63
N PRO A 199 -11.98 -7.65 -8.84
CA PRO A 199 -12.74 -7.47 -10.09
C PRO A 199 -14.07 -8.23 -10.16
N GLU A 200 -14.26 -9.25 -9.33
CA GLU A 200 -15.46 -10.08 -9.32
C GLU A 200 -16.56 -9.55 -8.38
N VAL A 201 -16.20 -8.56 -7.50
CA VAL A 201 -17.06 -8.14 -6.39
C VAL A 201 -18.37 -7.52 -6.87
N TYR A 202 -18.31 -6.57 -7.82
CA TYR A 202 -19.52 -5.90 -8.31
C TYR A 202 -20.54 -6.89 -8.86
N THR A 203 -20.09 -7.82 -9.72
CA THR A 203 -20.94 -8.88 -10.30
C THR A 203 -21.48 -9.82 -9.21
N GLY A 204 -20.66 -10.19 -8.23
CA GLY A 204 -21.10 -11.01 -7.10
C GLY A 204 -22.21 -10.35 -6.27
N LEU A 205 -22.12 -9.04 -6.04
CA LEU A 205 -23.14 -8.24 -5.36
C LEU A 205 -24.41 -8.10 -6.20
N GLU A 206 -24.27 -7.78 -7.49
CA GLU A 206 -25.38 -7.62 -8.44
C GLU A 206 -26.18 -8.93 -8.59
N GLN A 207 -25.50 -10.06 -8.69
CA GLN A 207 -26.12 -11.38 -8.80
C GLN A 207 -26.56 -11.97 -7.45
N HIS A 208 -26.37 -11.26 -6.34
CA HIS A 208 -26.68 -11.73 -4.98
C HIS A 208 -26.04 -13.06 -4.59
N THR A 209 -24.89 -13.41 -5.17
CA THR A 209 -24.08 -14.57 -4.75
C THR A 209 -23.39 -14.31 -3.40
N ILE A 210 -23.15 -13.03 -3.09
CA ILE A 210 -22.76 -12.48 -1.81
C ILE A 210 -23.77 -11.42 -1.37
N ASP A 211 -23.97 -11.27 -0.06
CA ASP A 211 -24.89 -10.28 0.50
C ASP A 211 -24.26 -8.91 0.64
N GLY A 212 -22.93 -8.87 0.84
CA GLY A 212 -22.20 -7.64 1.09
C GLY A 212 -20.70 -7.79 0.86
N GLN A 213 -20.02 -6.68 1.11
CA GLN A 213 -18.57 -6.53 1.06
C GLN A 213 -18.11 -5.50 2.08
N GLU A 214 -16.82 -5.30 2.25
CA GLU A 214 -16.24 -4.29 3.11
C GLU A 214 -15.08 -3.59 2.41
N ASN A 215 -15.10 -2.26 2.43
CA ASN A 215 -14.09 -1.39 1.82
C ASN A 215 -14.16 0.03 2.39
N PRO A 216 -13.16 0.88 2.15
CA PRO A 216 -13.22 2.31 2.43
C PRO A 216 -14.26 3.03 1.56
N PHE A 217 -14.73 4.18 2.03
CA PHE A 217 -15.77 4.99 1.33
C PHE A 217 -15.39 5.32 -0.12
N THR A 218 -14.14 5.69 -0.37
CA THR A 218 -13.66 6.02 -1.72
C THR A 218 -13.72 4.85 -2.69
N VAL A 219 -13.52 3.62 -2.20
CA VAL A 219 -13.65 2.39 -3.01
C VAL A 219 -15.12 2.08 -3.27
N ILE A 220 -15.98 2.19 -2.25
CA ILE A 220 -17.43 1.95 -2.38
C ILE A 220 -18.03 2.93 -3.38
N GLU A 221 -17.66 4.22 -3.29
CA GLU A 221 -18.13 5.28 -4.18
C GLU A 221 -17.54 5.11 -5.59
N GLY A 222 -16.23 5.01 -5.72
CA GLY A 222 -15.54 4.98 -7.02
C GLY A 222 -15.85 3.75 -7.88
N ASN A 223 -16.17 2.60 -7.24
CA ASN A 223 -16.60 1.39 -7.94
C ASN A 223 -18.13 1.22 -7.94
N LYS A 224 -18.87 2.25 -7.53
CA LYS A 224 -20.33 2.32 -7.58
C LYS A 224 -21.05 1.17 -6.85
N PHE A 225 -20.47 0.66 -5.76
CA PHE A 225 -21.13 -0.42 -5.02
C PHE A 225 -22.47 0.00 -4.43
N TYR A 226 -22.74 1.31 -4.26
CA TYR A 226 -24.02 1.85 -3.85
C TYR A 226 -25.17 1.55 -4.86
N GLU A 227 -24.88 1.21 -6.12
CA GLU A 227 -25.89 0.79 -7.09
C GLU A 227 -26.46 -0.61 -6.79
N VAL A 228 -25.65 -1.46 -6.12
CA VAL A 228 -25.97 -2.87 -5.82
C VAL A 228 -25.98 -3.19 -4.31
N GLN A 229 -25.77 -2.17 -3.46
CA GLN A 229 -25.75 -2.30 -2.00
C GLN A 229 -26.64 -1.22 -1.36
N LYS A 230 -27.52 -1.63 -0.46
CA LYS A 230 -28.52 -0.74 0.16
C LYS A 230 -28.04 -0.11 1.46
N TYR A 231 -27.28 -0.84 2.26
CA TYR A 231 -26.88 -0.44 3.61
C TYR A 231 -25.37 -0.27 3.71
N LEU A 232 -24.95 0.78 4.38
CA LEU A 232 -23.56 1.07 4.73
C LEU A 232 -23.45 1.26 6.24
N SER A 233 -22.77 0.35 6.91
CA SER A 233 -22.50 0.43 8.34
C SER A 233 -21.04 0.86 8.56
N VAL A 234 -20.86 1.99 9.27
CA VAL A 234 -19.54 2.61 9.50
C VAL A 234 -18.84 1.86 10.62
N THR A 235 -18.21 0.77 10.27
CA THR A 235 -17.52 -0.12 11.20
C THR A 235 -16.11 0.34 11.55
N GLY A 236 -15.39 0.87 10.57
CA GLY A 236 -13.98 1.29 10.72
C GLY A 236 -13.08 0.18 11.25
N HIS A 237 -13.34 -1.06 10.86
CA HIS A 237 -12.80 -2.25 11.49
C HIS A 237 -11.34 -2.56 11.13
N ILE A 238 -10.84 -2.09 9.98
CA ILE A 238 -9.44 -2.24 9.55
C ILE A 238 -9.03 -0.98 8.82
N PHE A 239 -7.88 -0.38 9.17
CA PHE A 239 -7.18 0.56 8.29
C PHE A 239 -6.42 -0.23 7.24
N ASN A 240 -6.54 0.15 5.98
CA ASN A 240 -5.99 -0.62 4.88
C ASN A 240 -4.80 0.10 4.21
N PRO A 241 -3.57 -0.14 4.66
CA PRO A 241 -2.40 0.31 3.93
C PRO A 241 -2.21 -0.51 2.66
N GLN A 242 -1.71 0.13 1.62
CA GLN A 242 -1.39 -0.51 0.36
C GLN A 242 0.12 -0.47 0.12
N SER A 243 0.71 -1.61 -0.22
CA SER A 243 2.11 -1.70 -0.61
C SER A 243 2.29 -1.36 -2.07
N LEU A 244 3.11 -0.34 -2.38
CA LEU A 244 3.64 -0.10 -3.72
C LEU A 244 4.88 -0.97 -3.90
N ILE A 245 4.84 -1.89 -4.86
CA ILE A 245 5.91 -2.87 -5.07
C ILE A 245 6.30 -2.97 -6.54
N ILE A 246 7.57 -3.27 -6.80
CA ILE A 246 8.13 -3.51 -8.13
C ILE A 246 8.70 -4.93 -8.22
N SER A 247 8.62 -5.52 -9.41
CA SER A 247 9.26 -6.80 -9.72
C SER A 247 10.77 -6.74 -9.48
N GLN A 248 11.32 -7.71 -8.73
CA GLN A 248 12.77 -7.84 -8.55
C GLN A 248 13.50 -8.02 -9.89
N LYS A 249 12.85 -8.69 -10.87
CA LYS A 249 13.43 -8.84 -12.22
C LYS A 249 13.52 -7.50 -12.93
N THR A 250 12.51 -6.63 -12.80
CA THR A 250 12.55 -5.27 -13.33
C THR A 250 13.59 -4.44 -12.60
N TRP A 251 13.59 -4.47 -11.26
CA TRP A 251 14.52 -3.76 -10.40
C TRP A 251 15.98 -4.05 -10.74
N ASN A 252 16.31 -5.32 -10.95
CA ASN A 252 17.67 -5.75 -11.30
C ASN A 252 18.14 -5.30 -12.69
N ARG A 253 17.23 -4.90 -13.58
CA ARG A 253 17.56 -4.31 -14.89
C ARG A 253 17.78 -2.79 -14.84
N LEU A 254 17.42 -2.15 -13.74
CA LEU A 254 17.67 -0.73 -13.52
C LEU A 254 19.10 -0.52 -13.02
N ASN A 255 19.79 0.49 -13.53
CA ASN A 255 21.04 0.96 -12.95
C ASN A 255 20.75 1.77 -11.66
N ASP A 256 21.79 2.21 -10.97
CA ASP A 256 21.62 2.83 -9.66
C ASP A 256 20.95 4.21 -9.76
N ASP A 257 21.22 4.99 -10.81
CA ASP A 257 20.55 6.27 -11.06
C ASP A 257 19.06 6.05 -11.37
N GLU A 258 18.71 5.06 -12.21
CA GLU A 258 17.33 4.70 -12.51
C GLU A 258 16.57 4.23 -11.24
N LYS A 259 17.21 3.44 -10.38
CA LYS A 259 16.63 3.02 -9.08
C LYS A 259 16.40 4.22 -8.15
N ALA A 260 17.34 5.18 -8.12
CA ALA A 260 17.17 6.40 -7.34
C ALA A 260 15.97 7.23 -7.83
N LEU A 261 15.79 7.37 -9.16
CA LEU A 261 14.64 8.05 -9.76
C LEU A 261 13.32 7.36 -9.40
N VAL A 262 13.26 6.03 -9.48
CA VAL A 262 12.07 5.25 -9.11
C VAL A 262 11.72 5.45 -7.64
N ARG A 263 12.71 5.39 -6.73
CA ARG A 263 12.47 5.63 -5.30
C ARG A 263 12.01 7.05 -5.01
N ALA A 264 12.62 8.06 -5.65
CA ALA A 264 12.23 9.45 -5.50
C ALA A 264 10.78 9.68 -5.98
N ALA A 265 10.44 9.16 -7.17
CA ALA A 265 9.07 9.24 -7.69
C ALA A 265 8.06 8.52 -6.78
N ALA A 266 8.43 7.37 -6.21
CA ALA A 266 7.58 6.62 -5.29
C ALA A 266 7.29 7.39 -4.01
N ALA A 267 8.31 8.02 -3.39
CA ALA A 267 8.17 8.80 -2.17
C ALA A 267 7.27 10.04 -2.38
N GLU A 268 7.47 10.79 -3.46
CA GLU A 268 6.65 11.95 -3.77
C GLU A 268 5.20 11.55 -4.14
N ALA A 269 5.03 10.44 -4.87
CA ALA A 269 3.71 9.92 -5.20
C ALA A 269 2.97 9.40 -3.96
N GLN A 270 3.66 8.83 -2.97
CA GLN A 270 3.09 8.41 -1.69
C GLN A 270 2.48 9.59 -0.94
N THR A 271 3.23 10.69 -0.79
CA THR A 271 2.73 11.90 -0.13
C THR A 271 1.47 12.43 -0.84
N PHE A 272 1.55 12.62 -2.15
CA PHE A 272 0.41 13.07 -2.95
C PHE A 272 -0.81 12.15 -2.83
N GLN A 273 -0.61 10.83 -2.92
CA GLN A 273 -1.70 9.86 -2.87
C GLN A 273 -2.43 9.89 -1.52
N ARG A 274 -1.71 10.01 -0.40
CA ARG A 274 -2.28 10.13 0.94
C ARG A 274 -3.08 11.42 1.11
N GLU A 275 -2.56 12.54 0.61
CA GLU A 275 -3.27 13.84 0.62
C GLU A 275 -4.58 13.75 -0.16
N VAL A 276 -4.55 13.20 -1.38
CA VAL A 276 -5.75 13.04 -2.21
C VAL A 276 -6.74 12.05 -1.55
N THR A 277 -6.26 10.98 -0.94
CA THR A 277 -7.12 10.02 -0.23
C THR A 277 -7.84 10.70 0.94
N ALA A 278 -7.10 11.41 1.78
CA ALA A 278 -7.67 12.15 2.91
C ALA A 278 -8.71 13.19 2.45
N ALA A 279 -8.37 13.98 1.43
CA ALA A 279 -9.26 15.01 0.87
C ALA A 279 -10.53 14.43 0.21
N SER A 280 -10.48 13.19 -0.28
CA SER A 280 -11.62 12.54 -0.95
C SER A 280 -12.60 11.86 0.01
N MET A 281 -12.20 11.61 1.25
CA MET A 281 -12.93 10.74 2.18
C MET A 281 -14.31 11.31 2.55
N ASP A 282 -14.37 12.59 2.93
CA ASP A 282 -15.62 13.23 3.33
C ASP A 282 -16.60 13.37 2.17
N LYS A 283 -16.10 13.69 0.97
CA LYS A 283 -16.91 13.74 -0.23
C LYS A 283 -17.51 12.39 -0.56
N ALA A 284 -16.71 11.32 -0.53
CA ALA A 284 -17.18 9.96 -0.77
C ALA A 284 -18.25 9.55 0.27
N LYS A 285 -18.01 9.82 1.57
CA LYS A 285 -18.99 9.57 2.65
C LYS A 285 -20.30 10.31 2.39
N ALA A 286 -20.24 11.59 2.00
CA ALA A 286 -21.43 12.40 1.70
C ALA A 286 -22.20 11.87 0.47
N THR A 287 -21.51 11.49 -0.60
CA THR A 287 -22.12 10.84 -1.77
C THR A 287 -22.86 9.56 -1.39
N LEU A 288 -22.22 8.71 -0.61
CA LEU A 288 -22.80 7.43 -0.16
C LEU A 288 -23.99 7.65 0.77
N ALA A 289 -23.97 8.66 1.64
CA ALA A 289 -25.09 9.00 2.51
C ALA A 289 -26.33 9.47 1.71
N GLY A 290 -26.15 10.02 0.52
CA GLY A 290 -27.23 10.35 -0.41
C GLY A 290 -27.79 9.16 -1.19
N ALA A 291 -27.02 8.07 -1.32
CA ALA A 291 -27.39 6.92 -2.14
C ALA A 291 -27.74 5.66 -1.33
N MET A 292 -27.31 5.55 -0.07
CA MET A 292 -27.43 4.37 0.78
C MET A 292 -28.04 4.74 2.14
N THR A 293 -28.61 3.74 2.81
CA THR A 293 -28.94 3.87 4.24
C THR A 293 -27.67 3.69 5.06
N VAL A 294 -27.18 4.77 5.66
CA VAL A 294 -25.93 4.77 6.45
C VAL A 294 -26.25 4.73 7.95
N ASN A 295 -25.55 3.89 8.68
CA ASN A 295 -25.59 3.87 10.15
C ASN A 295 -24.19 3.83 10.76
N GLU A 296 -24.04 4.47 11.90
CA GLU A 296 -22.84 4.36 12.74
C GLU A 296 -23.02 3.19 13.74
N ILE A 297 -21.89 2.59 14.12
CA ILE A 297 -21.84 1.61 15.21
C ILE A 297 -21.47 2.36 16.49
N THR A 298 -22.22 2.14 17.57
CA THR A 298 -21.95 2.81 18.85
C THR A 298 -20.58 2.38 19.40
N PRO A 299 -19.92 3.22 20.24
CA PRO A 299 -18.66 2.84 20.87
C PRO A 299 -18.75 1.51 21.64
N ALA A 300 -19.83 1.29 22.38
CA ALA A 300 -20.06 0.05 23.13
C ALA A 300 -20.14 -1.18 22.21
N GLU A 301 -20.80 -1.07 21.06
CA GLU A 301 -20.82 -2.14 20.07
C GLU A 301 -19.45 -2.34 19.40
N LYS A 302 -18.71 -1.25 19.11
CA LYS A 302 -17.33 -1.38 18.62
C LYS A 302 -16.43 -2.16 19.58
N ASP A 303 -16.61 -1.96 20.88
CA ASP A 303 -15.86 -2.70 21.90
C ASP A 303 -16.25 -4.20 21.88
N ARG A 304 -17.54 -4.53 21.72
CA ARG A 304 -17.98 -5.92 21.54
C ARG A 304 -17.39 -6.57 20.28
N PHE A 305 -17.29 -5.83 19.17
CA PHE A 305 -16.62 -6.31 17.96
C PHE A 305 -15.12 -6.56 18.22
N ARG A 306 -14.42 -5.65 18.90
CA ARG A 306 -13.01 -5.81 19.28
C ARG A 306 -12.78 -7.05 20.15
N GLU A 307 -13.58 -7.20 21.21
CA GLU A 307 -13.50 -8.36 22.10
C GLU A 307 -13.72 -9.68 21.33
N ARG A 308 -14.67 -9.69 20.41
CA ARG A 308 -15.00 -10.89 19.62
C ARG A 308 -13.84 -11.31 18.70
N VAL A 309 -13.09 -10.38 18.15
CA VAL A 309 -11.98 -10.67 17.22
C VAL A 309 -10.62 -10.78 17.91
N GLN A 310 -10.50 -10.45 19.20
CA GLN A 310 -9.25 -10.53 19.94
C GLN A 310 -8.58 -11.92 19.86
N PRO A 311 -9.30 -13.06 19.96
CA PRO A 311 -8.71 -14.38 19.81
C PRO A 311 -8.07 -14.62 18.41
N VAL A 312 -8.62 -13.96 17.37
CA VAL A 312 -8.03 -14.03 16.01
C VAL A 312 -6.69 -13.31 15.99
N ILE A 313 -6.64 -12.09 16.54
CA ILE A 313 -5.39 -11.32 16.66
C ILE A 313 -4.33 -12.13 17.43
N ASP A 314 -4.69 -12.68 18.59
CA ASP A 314 -3.79 -13.47 19.44
C ASP A 314 -3.25 -14.71 18.72
N LYS A 315 -4.08 -15.37 17.92
CA LYS A 315 -3.71 -16.50 17.10
C LYS A 315 -2.68 -16.12 16.04
N PHE A 316 -2.97 -15.07 15.26
CA PHE A 316 -2.05 -14.62 14.19
C PHE A 316 -0.75 -14.08 14.78
N ALA A 317 -0.81 -13.23 15.82
CA ALA A 317 0.37 -12.66 16.45
C ALA A 317 1.37 -13.74 16.94
N LYS A 318 0.89 -14.90 17.40
CA LYS A 318 1.74 -16.02 17.80
C LYS A 318 2.48 -16.70 16.62
N SER A 319 2.00 -16.54 15.40
CA SER A 319 2.60 -17.13 14.19
C SER A 319 3.55 -16.18 13.46
N LEU A 320 3.64 -14.92 13.89
CA LEU A 320 4.47 -13.88 13.31
C LEU A 320 5.75 -13.67 14.13
N ASP A 321 6.66 -12.83 13.59
CA ASP A 321 7.84 -12.37 14.34
C ASP A 321 7.39 -11.56 15.56
N GLY A 322 7.53 -12.16 16.75
CA GLY A 322 7.07 -11.57 18.01
C GLY A 322 7.76 -10.25 18.35
N ASP A 323 9.00 -10.02 17.90
CA ASP A 323 9.69 -8.75 18.14
C ASP A 323 9.20 -7.68 17.18
N LEU A 324 8.86 -8.05 15.95
CA LEU A 324 8.23 -7.13 14.99
C LEU A 324 6.82 -6.73 15.43
N VAL A 325 6.03 -7.67 15.95
CA VAL A 325 4.70 -7.38 16.55
C VAL A 325 4.82 -6.45 17.75
N LYS A 326 5.77 -6.68 18.67
CA LYS A 326 6.01 -5.77 19.80
C LYS A 326 6.43 -4.38 19.33
N MET A 327 7.30 -4.31 18.32
CA MET A 327 7.73 -3.03 17.72
C MET A 327 6.53 -2.27 17.15
N MET A 328 5.64 -2.94 16.41
CA MET A 328 4.41 -2.33 15.89
C MET A 328 3.56 -1.70 17.00
N TYR A 329 3.29 -2.45 18.08
CA TYR A 329 2.53 -1.90 19.21
C TYR A 329 3.26 -0.76 19.92
N ALA A 330 4.59 -0.78 19.99
CA ALA A 330 5.38 0.30 20.56
C ALA A 330 5.29 1.59 19.73
N GLU A 331 5.34 1.51 18.40
CA GLU A 331 5.16 2.69 17.54
C GLU A 331 3.74 3.28 17.70
N ILE A 332 2.72 2.44 17.73
CA ILE A 332 1.33 2.90 17.99
C ILE A 332 1.23 3.59 19.36
N ALA A 333 1.85 3.01 20.40
CA ALA A 333 1.82 3.58 21.74
C ALA A 333 2.50 4.96 21.83
N LYS A 334 3.59 5.20 21.08
CA LYS A 334 4.23 6.51 20.99
C LYS A 334 3.27 7.58 20.46
N VAL A 335 2.59 7.29 19.34
CA VAL A 335 1.61 8.23 18.76
C VAL A 335 0.49 8.52 19.76
N ARG A 336 -0.04 7.49 20.43
CA ARG A 336 -1.08 7.66 21.46
C ARG A 336 -0.63 8.47 22.66
N ALA A 337 0.65 8.45 22.97
CA ALA A 337 1.23 9.26 24.04
C ALA A 337 1.62 10.68 23.59
N GLY A 338 1.43 11.03 22.30
CA GLY A 338 1.82 12.33 21.74
C GLY A 338 3.34 12.51 21.58
N GLN A 339 4.06 11.41 21.32
CA GLN A 339 5.53 11.40 21.17
C GLN A 339 5.95 11.21 19.71
#